data_e710a3ad0dbd1155bb485a7a3a3eb091
#
_entry.id   e710a3ad0dbd1155bb485a7a3a3eb091
#
_cell.length_a   1.000
_cell.length_b   1.000
_cell.length_c   1.000
_cell.angle_alpha   90.00
_cell.angle_beta   90.00
_cell.angle_gamma   90.00
#
_symmetry.space_group_name_H-M   'P 1'
#
loop_
_entity.id
_entity.type
_entity.pdbx_description
1 polymer ?
#
loop_
_entity_poly.entity_id
_entity_poly.type
_entity_poly.pdbx_seq_one_letter_code
_entity_poly.pdbx_strand_id
1 'polypeptide(L)'
;MTRTPTPTALPTFTFLLGALLLAAPAQAQTVTSAGSAVQAALNNNSDVKTAQANLDKAQAANRAAQADPSSLVAAKLSAQNAAGLAQASLRGARMNTMQSTVGAYTALLEAQENVEVQTLQVQTDQKAVQVAQVKQGLGNATALDVQNAQNTLSASTQTLADARAQVTLASARLATLTGLGSGVRAGSAVSVPKLSTTLAGLQGGLSSLSALVSANNELSAAQLSVKLATNDFTPARTLQDAQTALANAQRSVGSAGQTAAQTLASAYQTAQNAYELQQVALNREAAAQKTYTQDAARLKSGTISAVELQATQLALKKAQYSRLQAQNNVLEALAALSVASGQNLTGIGGTL
;
A
#
# COMPACT_ATOMS: atom_id res chain seq x y z
N MET A 1 26.77 0.82 -93.29
CA MET A 1 25.74 0.04 -92.55
C MET A 1 26.16 -0.05 -91.12
N THR A 2 25.74 0.92 -90.33
CA THR A 2 26.08 0.99 -88.89
C THR A 2 24.77 0.94 -88.10
N ARG A 3 24.58 -0.14 -87.34
CA ARG A 3 23.45 -0.33 -86.48
C ARG A 3 23.78 0.28 -85.12
N THR A 4 22.99 1.24 -84.65
CA THR A 4 22.97 1.78 -83.31
C THR A 4 22.20 0.85 -82.36
N PRO A 5 22.68 0.56 -81.15
CA PRO A 5 21.90 -0.18 -80.17
C PRO A 5 20.99 0.75 -79.35
N THR A 6 19.75 0.35 -79.22
CA THR A 6 18.73 0.95 -78.37
C THR A 6 19.01 0.69 -76.87
N PRO A 7 18.78 1.64 -75.92
CA PRO A 7 18.92 1.42 -74.52
C PRO A 7 17.66 0.72 -73.93
N THR A 8 17.86 -0.40 -73.30
CA THR A 8 16.85 -1.12 -72.48
C THR A 8 16.54 -0.36 -71.20
N ALA A 9 15.28 0.00 -71.03
CA ALA A 9 14.77 0.61 -69.82
C ALA A 9 14.70 -0.45 -68.70
N LEU A 10 15.30 -0.16 -67.54
CA LEU A 10 15.10 -0.92 -66.25
C LEU A 10 13.77 -0.49 -65.62
N PRO A 11 12.99 -1.45 -65.08
CA PRO A 11 11.80 -1.09 -64.31
C PRO A 11 12.20 -0.61 -62.93
N THR A 12 11.85 0.62 -62.58
CA THR A 12 11.91 1.18 -61.24
C THR A 12 10.85 0.50 -60.36
N PHE A 13 11.29 -0.39 -59.46
CA PHE A 13 10.47 -0.91 -58.37
C PHE A 13 10.32 0.14 -57.28
N THR A 14 9.18 0.83 -57.28
CA THR A 14 8.80 1.72 -56.17
C THR A 14 8.30 0.88 -55.00
N PHE A 15 9.15 0.68 -53.99
CA PHE A 15 8.73 0.13 -52.70
C PHE A 15 7.88 1.16 -51.98
N LEU A 16 6.56 0.98 -52.01
CA LEU A 16 5.62 1.68 -51.12
C LEU A 16 5.74 1.03 -49.75
N LEU A 17 6.60 1.61 -48.87
CA LEU A 17 6.66 1.25 -47.47
C LEU A 17 5.43 1.87 -46.78
N GLY A 18 4.33 1.14 -46.76
CA GLY A 18 3.14 1.45 -46.01
C GLY A 18 3.48 1.34 -44.50
N ALA A 19 3.83 2.48 -43.88
CA ALA A 19 3.90 2.59 -42.45
C ALA A 19 2.46 2.43 -41.87
N LEU A 20 2.09 1.21 -41.54
CA LEU A 20 0.91 0.92 -40.72
C LEU A 20 1.23 1.42 -39.31
N LEU A 21 0.98 2.70 -39.04
CA LEU A 21 0.89 3.24 -37.69
C LEU A 21 -0.31 2.54 -37.04
N LEU A 22 -0.03 1.41 -36.40
CA LEU A 22 -0.90 0.87 -35.35
C LEU A 22 -0.98 1.93 -34.27
N ALA A 23 -1.98 2.82 -34.36
CA ALA A 23 -2.41 3.63 -33.22
C ALA A 23 -2.88 2.64 -32.15
N ALA A 24 -1.96 2.25 -31.26
CA ALA A 24 -2.35 1.60 -30.03
C ALA A 24 -3.40 2.53 -29.38
N PRO A 25 -4.59 2.03 -29.01
CA PRO A 25 -5.56 2.86 -28.32
C PRO A 25 -4.82 3.43 -27.11
N ALA A 26 -4.77 4.76 -27.02
CA ALA A 26 -4.31 5.42 -25.80
C ALA A 26 -5.26 4.94 -24.68
N GLN A 27 -4.82 3.93 -23.94
CA GLN A 27 -5.59 3.46 -22.78
C GLN A 27 -5.71 4.67 -21.87
N ALA A 28 -6.94 5.14 -21.68
CA ALA A 28 -7.22 6.23 -20.78
C ALA A 28 -6.68 5.83 -19.41
N GLN A 29 -5.62 6.53 -18.96
CA GLN A 29 -5.03 6.26 -17.65
C GLN A 29 -6.08 6.50 -16.60
N THR A 30 -6.52 5.44 -15.93
CA THR A 30 -7.53 5.52 -14.87
C THR A 30 -6.88 6.13 -13.63
N VAL A 31 -7.20 7.39 -13.34
CA VAL A 31 -6.82 8.02 -12.08
C VAL A 31 -7.77 7.53 -10.99
N THR A 32 -7.24 6.89 -9.96
CA THR A 32 -8.04 6.35 -8.86
C THR A 32 -7.69 7.05 -7.55
N SER A 33 -8.69 7.19 -6.67
CA SER A 33 -8.45 7.59 -5.27
C SER A 33 -8.16 6.36 -4.41
N ALA A 34 -7.55 6.56 -3.24
CA ALA A 34 -7.32 5.46 -2.29
C ALA A 34 -8.62 4.75 -1.89
N GLY A 35 -9.69 5.51 -1.66
CA GLY A 35 -11.01 4.95 -1.34
C GLY A 35 -11.57 4.09 -2.46
N SER A 36 -11.52 4.58 -3.71
CA SER A 36 -11.98 3.82 -4.88
C SER A 36 -11.12 2.58 -5.11
N ALA A 37 -9.81 2.67 -4.91
CA ALA A 37 -8.90 1.53 -5.02
C ALA A 37 -9.23 0.44 -3.98
N VAL A 38 -9.45 0.82 -2.72
CA VAL A 38 -9.83 -0.13 -1.65
C VAL A 38 -11.18 -0.78 -1.96
N GLN A 39 -12.19 -0.02 -2.40
CA GLN A 39 -13.49 -0.59 -2.79
C GLN A 39 -13.36 -1.58 -3.96
N ALA A 40 -12.60 -1.22 -4.99
CA ALA A 40 -12.35 -2.11 -6.12
C ALA A 40 -11.62 -3.40 -5.67
N ALA A 41 -10.61 -3.27 -4.80
CA ALA A 41 -9.89 -4.42 -4.26
C ALA A 41 -10.79 -5.33 -3.42
N LEU A 42 -11.62 -4.78 -2.54
CA LEU A 42 -12.58 -5.56 -1.74
C LEU A 42 -13.56 -6.35 -2.60
N ASN A 43 -13.99 -5.78 -3.71
CA ASN A 43 -14.92 -6.44 -4.64
C ASN A 43 -14.23 -7.52 -5.50
N ASN A 44 -12.94 -7.39 -5.76
CA ASN A 44 -12.20 -8.29 -6.66
C ASN A 44 -11.35 -9.33 -5.94
N ASN A 45 -10.99 -9.10 -4.67
CA ASN A 45 -10.10 -9.99 -3.93
C ASN A 45 -10.72 -11.39 -3.73
N SER A 46 -9.96 -12.44 -4.09
CA SER A 46 -10.39 -13.84 -3.97
C SER A 46 -10.60 -14.27 -2.53
N ASP A 47 -9.75 -13.79 -1.61
CA ASP A 47 -9.80 -14.16 -0.19
C ASP A 47 -11.05 -13.61 0.48
N VAL A 48 -11.43 -12.35 0.12
CA VAL A 48 -12.68 -11.74 0.59
C VAL A 48 -13.89 -12.50 0.06
N LYS A 49 -13.90 -12.86 -1.23
CA LYS A 49 -14.99 -13.64 -1.85
C LYS A 49 -15.10 -15.03 -1.21
N THR A 50 -13.99 -15.69 -0.99
CA THR A 50 -13.94 -17.00 -0.34
C THR A 50 -14.43 -16.93 1.11
N ALA A 51 -13.97 -15.92 1.86
CA ALA A 51 -14.42 -15.70 3.24
C ALA A 51 -15.91 -15.37 3.31
N GLN A 52 -16.44 -14.60 2.34
CA GLN A 52 -17.87 -14.32 2.25
C GLN A 52 -18.68 -15.61 1.98
N ALA A 53 -18.27 -16.44 1.01
CA ALA A 53 -18.92 -17.70 0.72
C ALA A 53 -18.89 -18.66 1.92
N ASN A 54 -17.78 -18.70 2.66
CA ASN A 54 -17.67 -19.48 3.89
C ASN A 54 -18.62 -18.97 4.99
N LEU A 55 -18.76 -17.66 5.12
CA LEU A 55 -19.73 -17.07 6.05
C LEU A 55 -21.16 -17.44 5.69
N ASP A 56 -21.54 -17.32 4.41
CA ASP A 56 -22.90 -17.64 3.92
C ASP A 56 -23.21 -19.12 4.20
N LYS A 57 -22.27 -20.02 3.92
CA LYS A 57 -22.36 -21.46 4.21
C LYS A 57 -22.52 -21.73 5.71
N ALA A 58 -21.67 -21.11 6.55
CA ALA A 58 -21.70 -21.31 8.00
C ALA A 58 -22.98 -20.76 8.63
N GLN A 59 -23.47 -19.62 8.15
CA GLN A 59 -24.75 -19.05 8.59
C GLN A 59 -25.94 -19.92 8.19
N ALA A 60 -25.94 -20.49 6.98
CA ALA A 60 -26.97 -21.42 6.54
C ALA A 60 -26.98 -22.69 7.41
N ALA A 61 -25.79 -23.27 7.70
CA ALA A 61 -25.65 -24.42 8.58
C ALA A 61 -26.11 -24.13 10.01
N ASN A 62 -25.77 -22.94 10.54
CA ASN A 62 -26.22 -22.52 11.87
C ASN A 62 -27.75 -22.38 11.92
N ARG A 63 -28.36 -21.72 10.92
CA ARG A 63 -29.84 -21.62 10.86
C ARG A 63 -30.51 -22.98 10.80
N ALA A 64 -29.99 -23.90 10.00
CA ALA A 64 -30.52 -25.27 9.89
C ALA A 64 -30.39 -26.01 11.23
N ALA A 65 -29.22 -25.97 11.89
CA ALA A 65 -28.99 -26.62 13.18
C ALA A 65 -29.88 -26.05 14.30
N GLN A 66 -30.11 -24.74 14.31
CA GLN A 66 -30.96 -24.10 15.31
C GLN A 66 -32.46 -24.42 15.09
N ALA A 67 -32.90 -24.54 13.83
CA ALA A 67 -34.29 -24.84 13.47
C ALA A 67 -34.66 -26.31 13.69
N ASP A 68 -33.70 -27.24 13.70
CA ASP A 68 -33.94 -28.67 13.89
C ASP A 68 -34.09 -29.01 15.38
N PRO A 69 -35.28 -29.45 15.83
CA PRO A 69 -35.51 -29.84 17.21
C PRO A 69 -34.69 -31.09 17.65
N SER A 70 -34.30 -31.93 16.68
CA SER A 70 -33.54 -33.14 16.93
C SER A 70 -32.05 -32.91 17.06
N SER A 71 -31.56 -31.73 16.68
CA SER A 71 -30.16 -31.37 16.75
C SER A 71 -29.65 -31.30 18.20
N LEU A 72 -28.56 -32.00 18.47
CA LEU A 72 -27.90 -31.98 19.76
C LEU A 72 -27.36 -30.59 20.10
N VAL A 73 -27.31 -30.27 21.40
CA VAL A 73 -26.78 -28.99 21.89
C VAL A 73 -25.33 -28.75 21.41
N ALA A 74 -24.51 -29.80 21.36
CA ALA A 74 -23.15 -29.70 20.84
C ALA A 74 -23.11 -29.35 19.35
N ALA A 75 -24.02 -29.89 18.55
CA ALA A 75 -24.12 -29.56 17.12
C ALA A 75 -24.56 -28.11 16.90
N LYS A 76 -25.55 -27.63 17.69
CA LYS A 76 -26.00 -26.22 17.66
C LYS A 76 -24.87 -25.27 18.03
N LEU A 77 -24.14 -25.55 19.11
CA LEU A 77 -22.97 -24.76 19.54
C LEU A 77 -21.88 -24.74 18.46
N SER A 78 -21.57 -25.91 17.88
CA SER A 78 -20.55 -26.02 16.83
C SER A 78 -20.93 -25.18 15.60
N ALA A 79 -22.19 -25.24 15.15
CA ALA A 79 -22.66 -24.45 14.03
C ALA A 79 -22.64 -22.95 14.33
N GLN A 80 -23.03 -22.53 15.54
CA GLN A 80 -22.95 -21.13 15.97
C GLN A 80 -21.49 -20.63 16.01
N ASN A 81 -20.59 -21.41 16.58
CA ASN A 81 -19.15 -21.12 16.66
C ASN A 81 -18.54 -20.98 15.25
N ALA A 82 -18.89 -21.89 14.33
CA ALA A 82 -18.45 -21.83 12.95
C ALA A 82 -18.90 -20.55 12.23
N ALA A 83 -20.16 -20.13 12.44
CA ALA A 83 -20.67 -18.88 11.87
C ALA A 83 -19.96 -17.64 12.45
N GLY A 84 -19.72 -17.61 13.77
CA GLY A 84 -18.96 -16.54 14.42
C GLY A 84 -17.51 -16.45 13.93
N LEU A 85 -16.83 -17.58 13.79
CA LEU A 85 -15.46 -17.63 13.25
C LEU A 85 -15.40 -17.20 11.79
N ALA A 86 -16.35 -17.64 10.95
CA ALA A 86 -16.41 -17.24 9.55
C ALA A 86 -16.64 -15.72 9.39
N GLN A 87 -17.46 -15.11 10.26
CA GLN A 87 -17.66 -13.67 10.31
C GLN A 87 -16.37 -12.92 10.69
N ALA A 88 -15.66 -13.39 11.71
CA ALA A 88 -14.37 -12.82 12.14
C ALA A 88 -13.32 -12.95 11.01
N SER A 89 -13.29 -14.09 10.32
CA SER A 89 -12.39 -14.35 9.20
C SER A 89 -12.66 -13.42 8.02
N LEU A 90 -13.93 -13.17 7.68
CA LEU A 90 -14.29 -12.21 6.63
C LEU A 90 -13.84 -10.79 6.98
N ARG A 91 -14.05 -10.37 8.23
CA ARG A 91 -13.57 -9.06 8.69
C ARG A 91 -12.05 -8.97 8.58
N GLY A 92 -11.32 -10.00 9.00
CA GLY A 92 -9.87 -10.07 8.86
C GLY A 92 -9.41 -9.99 7.40
N ALA A 93 -10.06 -10.72 6.48
CA ALA A 93 -9.76 -10.68 5.06
C ALA A 93 -9.98 -9.28 4.47
N ARG A 94 -11.05 -8.60 4.82
CA ARG A 94 -11.31 -7.22 4.39
C ARG A 94 -10.27 -6.24 4.90
N MET A 95 -9.88 -6.33 6.18
CA MET A 95 -8.86 -5.46 6.77
C MET A 95 -7.49 -5.68 6.13
N ASN A 96 -7.09 -6.92 5.88
CA ASN A 96 -5.83 -7.25 5.20
C ASN A 96 -5.83 -6.76 3.74
N THR A 97 -6.94 -6.90 3.03
CA THR A 97 -7.10 -6.37 1.67
C THR A 97 -6.98 -4.84 1.66
N MET A 98 -7.63 -4.15 2.61
CA MET A 98 -7.48 -2.70 2.77
C MET A 98 -6.02 -2.33 3.02
N GLN A 99 -5.34 -2.97 3.97
CA GLN A 99 -3.94 -2.69 4.27
C GLN A 99 -3.03 -2.87 3.06
N SER A 100 -3.15 -4.00 2.35
CA SER A 100 -2.36 -4.29 1.15
C SER A 100 -2.61 -3.30 0.02
N THR A 101 -3.88 -2.87 -0.14
CA THR A 101 -4.26 -1.90 -1.18
C THR A 101 -3.78 -0.50 -0.83
N VAL A 102 -3.87 -0.08 0.43
CA VAL A 102 -3.32 1.18 0.92
C VAL A 102 -1.82 1.23 0.65
N GLY A 103 -1.06 0.19 1.02
CA GLY A 103 0.38 0.15 0.76
C GLY A 103 0.73 0.14 -0.75
N ALA A 104 -0.06 -0.50 -1.59
CA ALA A 104 0.16 -0.43 -3.04
C ALA A 104 -0.17 0.94 -3.64
N TYR A 105 -1.19 1.61 -3.11
CA TYR A 105 -1.58 2.97 -3.52
C TYR A 105 -0.53 4.01 -3.12
N THR A 106 -0.06 3.98 -1.88
CA THR A 106 0.99 4.88 -1.37
C THR A 106 2.30 4.68 -2.12
N ALA A 107 2.69 3.43 -2.38
CA ALA A 107 3.88 3.11 -3.17
C ALA A 107 3.79 3.66 -4.61
N LEU A 108 2.63 3.59 -5.26
CA LEU A 108 2.43 4.17 -6.59
C LEU A 108 2.50 5.70 -6.53
N LEU A 109 1.89 6.32 -5.54
CA LEU A 109 1.91 7.77 -5.36
C LEU A 109 3.35 8.27 -5.13
N GLU A 110 4.12 7.59 -4.31
CA GLU A 110 5.54 7.90 -4.06
C GLU A 110 6.40 7.72 -5.30
N ALA A 111 6.18 6.65 -6.06
CA ALA A 111 6.90 6.42 -7.30
C ALA A 111 6.62 7.53 -8.33
N GLN A 112 5.37 8.01 -8.45
CA GLN A 112 5.00 9.12 -9.32
C GLN A 112 5.68 10.42 -8.90
N GLU A 113 5.67 10.75 -7.61
CA GLU A 113 6.30 11.95 -7.06
C GLU A 113 7.84 11.90 -7.19
N ASN A 114 8.44 10.70 -7.04
CA ASN A 114 9.86 10.51 -7.24
C ASN A 114 10.29 10.80 -8.69
N VAL A 115 9.47 10.46 -9.69
CA VAL A 115 9.76 10.83 -11.09
C VAL A 115 9.86 12.35 -11.26
N GLU A 116 9.02 13.12 -10.56
CA GLU A 116 9.10 14.58 -10.60
C GLU A 116 10.39 15.11 -9.95
N VAL A 117 10.80 14.52 -8.80
CA VAL A 117 12.07 14.85 -8.14
C VAL A 117 13.25 14.55 -9.07
N GLN A 118 13.29 13.36 -9.69
CA GLN A 118 14.39 12.96 -10.58
C GLN A 118 14.39 13.78 -11.87
N THR A 119 13.22 14.18 -12.38
CA THR A 119 13.12 15.09 -13.53
C THR A 119 13.76 16.43 -13.23
N LEU A 120 13.48 17.01 -12.07
CA LEU A 120 14.10 18.27 -11.63
C LEU A 120 15.60 18.12 -11.37
N GLN A 121 16.05 16.94 -10.85
CA GLN A 121 17.48 16.63 -10.69
C GLN A 121 18.20 16.65 -12.05
N VAL A 122 17.65 15.94 -13.06
CA VAL A 122 18.22 15.93 -14.43
C VAL A 122 18.30 17.34 -15.00
N GLN A 123 17.26 18.17 -14.83
CA GLN A 123 17.28 19.56 -15.28
C GLN A 123 18.39 20.39 -14.58
N THR A 124 18.62 20.12 -13.29
CA THR A 124 19.69 20.77 -12.52
C THR A 124 21.07 20.37 -13.04
N ASP A 125 21.28 19.09 -13.31
CA ASP A 125 22.55 18.56 -13.80
C ASP A 125 22.80 19.00 -15.25
N GLN A 126 21.77 19.11 -16.09
CA GLN A 126 21.90 19.70 -17.43
C GLN A 126 22.42 21.14 -17.41
N LYS A 127 21.90 21.95 -16.47
CA LYS A 127 22.41 23.32 -16.28
C LYS A 127 23.84 23.33 -15.73
N ALA A 128 24.19 22.39 -14.85
CA ALA A 128 25.56 22.25 -14.34
C ALA A 128 26.56 21.96 -15.49
N VAL A 129 26.19 21.09 -16.44
CA VAL A 129 26.99 20.84 -17.65
C VAL A 129 27.16 22.12 -18.46
N GLN A 130 26.09 22.88 -18.70
CA GLN A 130 26.15 24.14 -19.45
C GLN A 130 27.08 25.17 -18.75
N VAL A 131 26.99 25.29 -17.43
CA VAL A 131 27.85 26.16 -16.64
C VAL A 131 29.32 25.72 -16.72
N ALA A 132 29.60 24.43 -16.64
CA ALA A 132 30.96 23.89 -16.77
C ALA A 132 31.55 24.17 -18.16
N GLN A 133 30.77 24.01 -19.23
CA GLN A 133 31.19 24.31 -20.61
C GLN A 133 31.48 25.80 -20.81
N VAL A 134 30.64 26.70 -20.31
CA VAL A 134 30.90 28.15 -20.37
C VAL A 134 32.15 28.52 -19.61
N LYS A 135 32.34 27.99 -18.39
CA LYS A 135 33.55 28.22 -17.59
C LYS A 135 34.82 27.70 -18.29
N GLN A 136 34.74 26.56 -18.95
CA GLN A 136 35.84 26.00 -19.75
C GLN A 136 36.20 26.93 -20.93
N GLY A 137 35.19 27.43 -21.65
CA GLY A 137 35.40 28.39 -22.77
C GLY A 137 36.05 29.70 -22.31
N LEU A 138 35.86 30.08 -21.03
CA LEU A 138 36.48 31.26 -20.42
C LEU A 138 37.83 30.94 -19.71
N GLY A 139 38.31 29.70 -19.80
CA GLY A 139 39.55 29.26 -19.13
C GLY A 139 39.46 29.04 -17.61
N ASN A 140 38.24 29.08 -17.05
CA ASN A 140 37.96 28.96 -15.60
C ASN A 140 37.51 27.55 -15.18
N ALA A 141 37.51 26.56 -16.07
CA ALA A 141 37.32 25.14 -15.79
C ALA A 141 38.12 24.28 -16.76
N THR A 142 38.35 23.03 -16.37
CA THR A 142 39.10 22.06 -17.18
C THR A 142 38.16 21.21 -18.02
N ALA A 143 38.69 20.50 -19.03
CA ALA A 143 37.92 19.47 -19.76
C ALA A 143 37.44 18.36 -18.83
N LEU A 144 38.19 18.05 -17.79
CA LEU A 144 37.79 17.07 -16.76
C LEU A 144 36.56 17.53 -15.96
N ASP A 145 36.45 18.83 -15.66
CA ASP A 145 35.27 19.35 -14.97
C ASP A 145 33.99 19.19 -15.80
N VAL A 146 34.09 19.44 -17.11
CA VAL A 146 32.97 19.22 -18.04
C VAL A 146 32.63 17.72 -18.13
N GLN A 147 33.63 16.85 -18.22
CA GLN A 147 33.44 15.40 -18.25
C GLN A 147 32.77 14.90 -16.96
N ASN A 148 33.17 15.40 -15.79
CA ASN A 148 32.54 15.05 -14.52
C ASN A 148 31.07 15.48 -14.46
N ALA A 149 30.75 16.68 -14.93
CA ALA A 149 29.39 17.15 -15.01
C ALA A 149 28.54 16.31 -15.95
N GLN A 150 29.09 15.89 -17.12
CA GLN A 150 28.43 14.98 -18.06
C GLN A 150 28.19 13.59 -17.45
N ASN A 151 29.14 13.04 -16.72
CA ASN A 151 28.99 11.77 -16.01
C ASN A 151 27.87 11.85 -14.97
N THR A 152 27.79 12.97 -14.23
CA THR A 152 26.71 13.22 -13.25
C THR A 152 25.34 13.28 -13.96
N LEU A 153 25.23 13.98 -15.07
CA LEU A 153 24.00 14.05 -15.88
C LEU A 153 23.62 12.65 -16.40
N SER A 154 24.57 11.86 -16.85
CA SER A 154 24.30 10.49 -17.31
C SER A 154 23.74 9.62 -16.18
N ALA A 155 24.32 9.71 -14.98
CA ALA A 155 23.85 8.99 -13.79
C ALA A 155 22.43 9.42 -13.38
N SER A 156 22.13 10.72 -13.36
CA SER A 156 20.78 11.22 -13.03
C SER A 156 19.74 10.84 -14.09
N THR A 157 20.12 10.79 -15.37
CA THR A 157 19.25 10.33 -16.45
C THR A 157 18.89 8.83 -16.28
N GLN A 158 19.86 8.00 -15.91
CA GLN A 158 19.61 6.59 -15.57
C GLN A 158 18.67 6.47 -14.38
N THR A 159 18.92 7.22 -13.30
CA THR A 159 18.05 7.23 -12.11
C THR A 159 16.61 7.64 -12.46
N LEU A 160 16.42 8.58 -13.37
CA LEU A 160 15.09 8.95 -13.87
C LEU A 160 14.42 7.80 -14.64
N ALA A 161 15.20 7.08 -15.46
CA ALA A 161 14.67 5.91 -16.17
C ALA A 161 14.22 4.82 -15.17
N ASP A 162 15.01 4.55 -14.13
CA ASP A 162 14.68 3.61 -13.07
C ASP A 162 13.43 4.05 -12.27
N ALA A 163 13.31 5.35 -11.97
CA ALA A 163 12.12 5.88 -11.30
C ALA A 163 10.84 5.69 -12.14
N ARG A 164 10.93 5.86 -13.46
CA ARG A 164 9.81 5.59 -14.39
C ARG A 164 9.43 4.11 -14.44
N ALA A 165 10.42 3.22 -14.42
CA ALA A 165 10.18 1.78 -14.33
C ALA A 165 9.46 1.40 -13.02
N GLN A 166 9.81 2.03 -11.90
CA GLN A 166 9.14 1.83 -10.60
C GLN A 166 7.66 2.25 -10.64
N VAL A 167 7.32 3.34 -11.33
CA VAL A 167 5.90 3.73 -11.54
C VAL A 167 5.14 2.62 -12.27
N THR A 168 5.74 2.05 -13.31
CA THR A 168 5.11 0.96 -14.07
C THR A 168 4.87 -0.28 -13.20
N LEU A 169 5.87 -0.65 -12.39
CA LEU A 169 5.77 -1.79 -11.46
C LEU A 169 4.71 -1.55 -10.38
N ALA A 170 4.73 -0.38 -9.74
CA ALA A 170 3.76 -0.02 -8.70
C ALA A 170 2.31 0.06 -9.26
N SER A 171 2.15 0.60 -10.47
CA SER A 171 0.88 0.62 -11.19
C SER A 171 0.35 -0.79 -11.48
N ALA A 172 1.21 -1.69 -11.95
CA ALA A 172 0.84 -3.09 -12.20
C ALA A 172 0.42 -3.80 -10.90
N ARG A 173 1.14 -3.55 -9.79
CA ARG A 173 0.79 -4.11 -8.48
C ARG A 173 -0.58 -3.65 -8.00
N LEU A 174 -0.87 -2.35 -8.11
CA LEU A 174 -2.17 -1.81 -7.72
C LEU A 174 -3.28 -2.34 -8.65
N ALA A 175 -3.04 -2.42 -9.95
CA ALA A 175 -3.96 -2.99 -10.93
C ALA A 175 -4.32 -4.45 -10.61
N THR A 176 -3.34 -5.27 -10.23
CA THR A 176 -3.57 -6.67 -9.82
C THR A 176 -4.46 -6.77 -8.58
N LEU A 177 -4.24 -5.92 -7.57
CA LEU A 177 -5.04 -5.93 -6.34
C LEU A 177 -6.47 -5.42 -6.56
N THR A 178 -6.64 -4.43 -7.41
CA THR A 178 -7.93 -3.76 -7.63
C THR A 178 -8.74 -4.38 -8.77
N GLY A 179 -8.12 -5.16 -9.66
CA GLY A 179 -8.74 -5.63 -10.90
C GLY A 179 -8.97 -4.51 -11.93
N LEU A 180 -8.41 -3.33 -11.70
CA LEU A 180 -8.41 -2.22 -12.67
C LEU A 180 -7.42 -2.53 -13.79
N GLY A 181 -7.64 -1.96 -14.98
CA GLY A 181 -6.76 -2.15 -16.14
C GLY A 181 -5.34 -1.66 -15.90
N SER A 182 -4.41 -2.06 -16.78
CA SER A 182 -3.01 -1.58 -16.75
C SER A 182 -2.94 -0.05 -16.93
N GLY A 183 -1.98 0.60 -16.30
CA GLY A 183 -1.78 2.05 -16.39
C GLY A 183 -2.59 2.87 -15.37
N VAL A 184 -3.02 2.24 -14.28
CA VAL A 184 -3.63 2.95 -13.13
C VAL A 184 -2.67 3.99 -12.57
N ARG A 185 -3.17 5.18 -12.25
CA ARG A 185 -2.45 6.25 -11.57
C ARG A 185 -3.10 6.56 -10.23
N ALA A 186 -2.28 6.82 -9.22
CA ALA A 186 -2.75 7.40 -7.96
C ALA A 186 -3.11 8.88 -8.18
N GLY A 187 -4.29 9.29 -7.69
CA GLY A 187 -4.80 10.64 -7.92
C GLY A 187 -4.15 11.68 -7.00
N SER A 188 -4.23 11.48 -5.70
CA SER A 188 -3.72 12.45 -4.72
C SER A 188 -3.36 11.77 -3.41
N ALA A 189 -2.53 12.46 -2.62
CA ALA A 189 -2.25 12.08 -1.24
C ALA A 189 -3.55 12.06 -0.41
N VAL A 190 -3.66 11.03 0.43
CA VAL A 190 -4.80 10.88 1.33
C VAL A 190 -4.60 11.75 2.57
N SER A 191 -5.62 12.46 2.97
CA SER A 191 -5.59 13.16 4.25
C SER A 191 -5.57 12.13 5.39
N VAL A 192 -4.57 12.22 6.24
CA VAL A 192 -4.40 11.30 7.37
C VAL A 192 -5.29 11.72 8.53
N PRO A 193 -6.19 10.85 9.03
CA PRO A 193 -7.00 11.17 10.19
C PRO A 193 -6.11 11.26 11.45
N LYS A 194 -6.51 12.06 12.42
CA LYS A 194 -5.81 12.09 13.71
C LYS A 194 -6.13 10.83 14.52
N LEU A 195 -5.13 10.25 15.14
CA LEU A 195 -5.31 9.14 16.09
C LEU A 195 -5.90 9.69 17.40
N SER A 196 -7.22 9.69 17.52
CA SER A 196 -7.94 10.20 18.68
C SER A 196 -8.21 9.13 19.74
N THR A 197 -8.05 7.85 19.38
CA THR A 197 -8.36 6.71 20.25
C THR A 197 -7.12 6.28 21.03
N THR A 198 -7.27 6.03 22.33
CA THR A 198 -6.19 5.51 23.17
C THR A 198 -5.99 4.01 22.97
N LEU A 199 -4.81 3.49 23.35
CA LEU A 199 -4.53 2.04 23.29
C LEU A 199 -5.61 1.24 24.05
N ALA A 200 -6.02 1.71 25.23
CA ALA A 200 -7.09 1.06 26.02
C ALA A 200 -8.44 1.02 25.28
N GLY A 201 -8.78 2.10 24.55
CA GLY A 201 -10.00 2.14 23.74
C GLY A 201 -9.99 1.13 22.57
N LEU A 202 -8.81 0.81 22.03
CA LEU A 202 -8.66 -0.17 20.96
C LEU A 202 -8.69 -1.62 21.44
N GLN A 203 -8.38 -1.87 22.72
CA GLN A 203 -8.40 -3.22 23.29
C GLN A 203 -9.78 -3.89 23.21
N GLY A 204 -10.87 -3.11 23.26
CA GLY A 204 -12.23 -3.63 23.13
C GLY A 204 -12.49 -4.33 21.78
N GLY A 205 -11.77 -3.98 20.73
CA GLY A 205 -11.86 -4.62 19.41
C GLY A 205 -11.22 -6.00 19.30
N LEU A 206 -10.30 -6.34 20.22
CA LEU A 206 -9.53 -7.60 20.16
C LEU A 206 -10.42 -8.85 20.16
N SER A 207 -11.54 -8.81 20.90
CA SER A 207 -12.48 -9.94 20.97
C SER A 207 -13.08 -10.32 19.61
N SER A 208 -13.01 -9.43 18.63
CA SER A 208 -13.51 -9.66 17.26
C SER A 208 -12.46 -10.28 16.31
N LEU A 209 -11.21 -10.40 16.75
CA LEU A 209 -10.15 -11.02 15.96
C LEU A 209 -10.37 -12.53 15.84
N SER A 210 -10.16 -13.09 14.65
CA SER A 210 -10.41 -14.49 14.35
C SER A 210 -9.67 -15.46 15.30
N ALA A 211 -8.45 -15.10 15.73
CA ALA A 211 -7.67 -15.88 16.68
C ALA A 211 -8.34 -15.97 18.06
N LEU A 212 -8.86 -14.84 18.59
CA LEU A 212 -9.57 -14.85 19.86
C LEU A 212 -10.95 -15.51 19.75
N VAL A 213 -11.65 -15.30 18.62
CA VAL A 213 -12.92 -16.00 18.37
C VAL A 213 -12.71 -17.50 18.32
N SER A 214 -11.65 -18.00 17.66
CA SER A 214 -11.31 -19.42 17.61
C SER A 214 -11.02 -19.97 19.02
N ALA A 215 -10.18 -19.30 19.80
CA ALA A 215 -9.83 -19.73 21.15
C ALA A 215 -11.06 -19.73 22.09
N ASN A 216 -11.95 -18.74 21.96
CA ASN A 216 -13.21 -18.69 22.73
C ASN A 216 -14.20 -19.79 22.31
N ASN A 217 -14.22 -20.15 21.02
CA ASN A 217 -15.02 -21.28 20.51
C ASN A 217 -14.55 -22.62 21.11
N GLU A 218 -13.22 -22.81 21.17
CA GLU A 218 -12.62 -23.99 21.81
C GLU A 218 -12.95 -24.02 23.30
N LEU A 219 -12.88 -22.88 23.98
CA LEU A 219 -13.26 -22.77 25.38
C LEU A 219 -14.75 -23.13 25.59
N SER A 220 -15.63 -22.60 24.76
CA SER A 220 -17.07 -22.89 24.85
C SER A 220 -17.38 -24.36 24.58
N ALA A 221 -16.68 -25.00 23.65
CA ALA A 221 -16.82 -26.43 23.36
C ALA A 221 -16.32 -27.29 24.56
N ALA A 222 -15.17 -26.92 25.15
CA ALA A 222 -14.61 -27.61 26.31
C ALA A 222 -15.52 -27.46 27.54
N GLN A 223 -16.10 -26.28 27.78
CA GLN A 223 -17.10 -26.06 28.85
C GLN A 223 -18.33 -26.94 28.68
N LEU A 224 -18.86 -27.05 27.45
CA LEU A 224 -19.96 -27.93 27.14
C LEU A 224 -19.58 -29.39 27.37
N SER A 225 -18.37 -29.83 26.98
CA SER A 225 -17.89 -31.19 27.23
C SER A 225 -17.82 -31.55 28.68
N VAL A 226 -17.32 -30.65 29.54
CA VAL A 226 -17.33 -30.85 31.02
C VAL A 226 -18.76 -30.94 31.52
N LYS A 227 -19.67 -30.04 31.09
CA LYS A 227 -21.07 -30.06 31.49
C LYS A 227 -21.77 -31.37 31.14
N LEU A 228 -21.50 -31.93 29.95
CA LEU A 228 -22.05 -33.19 29.50
C LEU A 228 -21.43 -34.40 30.23
N ALA A 229 -20.15 -34.30 30.62
CA ALA A 229 -19.43 -35.35 31.33
C ALA A 229 -19.73 -35.35 32.87
N THR A 230 -20.35 -34.31 33.42
CA THR A 230 -20.70 -34.19 34.80
C THR A 230 -22.05 -34.88 35.08
N ASN A 231 -22.05 -36.22 35.17
CA ASN A 231 -23.18 -37.04 35.52
C ASN A 231 -22.70 -38.39 36.09
N ASP A 232 -23.60 -39.11 36.77
CA ASP A 232 -23.29 -40.35 37.49
C ASP A 232 -22.95 -41.55 36.57
N PHE A 233 -23.22 -41.44 35.27
CA PHE A 233 -22.99 -42.50 34.30
C PHE A 233 -21.70 -42.32 33.51
N THR A 234 -20.99 -41.20 33.67
CA THR A 234 -19.76 -40.91 32.95
C THR A 234 -18.56 -41.49 33.71
N PRO A 235 -17.66 -42.25 33.05
CA PRO A 235 -16.43 -42.70 33.68
C PRO A 235 -15.59 -41.55 34.20
N ALA A 236 -15.02 -41.68 35.38
CA ALA A 236 -14.22 -40.61 36.03
C ALA A 236 -13.08 -40.10 35.13
N ARG A 237 -12.48 -40.99 34.32
CA ARG A 237 -11.44 -40.62 33.37
C ARG A 237 -11.94 -39.65 32.28
N THR A 238 -13.14 -39.89 31.74
CA THR A 238 -13.76 -39.00 30.72
C THR A 238 -14.00 -37.60 31.28
N LEU A 239 -14.46 -37.49 32.52
CA LEU A 239 -14.61 -36.21 33.21
C LEU A 239 -13.24 -35.53 33.39
N GLN A 240 -12.22 -36.29 33.83
CA GLN A 240 -10.86 -35.77 34.02
C GLN A 240 -10.26 -35.26 32.69
N ASP A 241 -10.43 -35.99 31.57
CA ASP A 241 -9.99 -35.60 30.24
C ASP A 241 -10.69 -34.31 29.78
N ALA A 242 -12.01 -34.18 30.02
CA ALA A 242 -12.77 -32.97 29.69
C ALA A 242 -12.33 -31.76 30.53
N GLN A 243 -12.04 -31.94 31.82
CA GLN A 243 -11.49 -30.88 32.68
C GLN A 243 -10.11 -30.43 32.24
N THR A 244 -9.26 -31.38 31.82
CA THR A 244 -7.93 -31.09 31.26
C THR A 244 -8.04 -30.29 29.95
N ALA A 245 -8.96 -30.66 29.08
CA ALA A 245 -9.25 -29.94 27.85
C ALA A 245 -9.74 -28.49 28.14
N LEU A 246 -10.60 -28.32 29.15
CA LEU A 246 -11.05 -27.01 29.59
C LEU A 246 -9.89 -26.14 30.07
N ALA A 247 -9.01 -26.70 30.93
CA ALA A 247 -7.84 -25.97 31.42
C ALA A 247 -6.87 -25.56 30.26
N ASN A 248 -6.74 -26.43 29.24
CA ASN A 248 -5.97 -26.12 28.06
C ASN A 248 -6.61 -25.01 27.24
N ALA A 249 -7.91 -25.06 27.01
CA ALA A 249 -8.65 -24.01 26.26
C ALA A 249 -8.59 -22.65 26.97
N GLN A 250 -8.68 -22.62 28.30
CA GLN A 250 -8.48 -21.39 29.09
C GLN A 250 -7.10 -20.79 28.91
N ARG A 251 -6.05 -21.63 28.89
CA ARG A 251 -4.67 -21.17 28.61
C ARG A 251 -4.53 -20.66 27.16
N SER A 252 -5.18 -21.31 26.20
CA SER A 252 -5.19 -20.88 24.79
C SER A 252 -5.81 -19.49 24.64
N VAL A 253 -6.94 -19.21 25.29
CA VAL A 253 -7.57 -17.87 25.29
C VAL A 253 -6.62 -16.84 25.92
N GLY A 254 -5.99 -17.16 27.06
CA GLY A 254 -5.03 -16.27 27.70
C GLY A 254 -3.83 -15.94 26.80
N SER A 255 -3.24 -16.94 26.16
CA SER A 255 -2.12 -16.80 25.24
C SER A 255 -2.51 -15.98 23.99
N ALA A 256 -3.65 -16.29 23.38
CA ALA A 256 -4.16 -15.54 22.21
C ALA A 256 -4.43 -14.06 22.58
N GLY A 257 -5.00 -13.81 23.76
CA GLY A 257 -5.23 -12.46 24.27
C GLY A 257 -3.94 -11.68 24.49
N GLN A 258 -2.92 -12.30 25.10
CA GLN A 258 -1.61 -11.67 25.29
C GLN A 258 -0.93 -11.35 23.97
N THR A 259 -0.93 -12.27 23.01
CA THR A 259 -0.35 -12.06 21.69
C THR A 259 -1.06 -10.92 20.94
N ALA A 260 -2.39 -10.90 20.96
CA ALA A 260 -3.16 -9.82 20.33
C ALA A 260 -2.89 -8.47 21.00
N ALA A 261 -2.81 -8.40 22.31
CA ALA A 261 -2.50 -7.17 23.05
C ALA A 261 -1.09 -6.66 22.76
N GLN A 262 -0.10 -7.55 22.67
CA GLN A 262 1.28 -7.18 22.29
C GLN A 262 1.36 -6.66 20.84
N THR A 263 0.69 -7.33 19.90
CA THR A 263 0.61 -6.89 18.50
C THR A 263 -0.07 -5.52 18.39
N LEU A 264 -1.17 -5.32 19.10
CA LEU A 264 -1.86 -4.03 19.16
C LEU A 264 -0.97 -2.93 19.75
N ALA A 265 -0.27 -3.19 20.84
CA ALA A 265 0.63 -2.22 21.48
C ALA A 265 1.78 -1.83 20.55
N SER A 266 2.39 -2.80 19.86
CA SER A 266 3.45 -2.56 18.88
C SER A 266 2.94 -1.73 17.69
N ALA A 267 1.79 -2.07 17.12
CA ALA A 267 1.19 -1.32 16.01
C ALA A 267 0.80 0.11 16.44
N TYR A 268 0.30 0.28 17.67
CA TYR A 268 -0.03 1.60 18.22
C TYR A 268 1.22 2.48 18.38
N GLN A 269 2.30 1.92 18.94
CA GLN A 269 3.59 2.62 19.06
C GLN A 269 4.15 3.00 17.67
N THR A 270 4.06 2.10 16.69
CA THR A 270 4.48 2.39 15.32
C THR A 270 3.69 3.54 14.72
N ALA A 271 2.37 3.58 14.93
CA ALA A 271 1.54 4.68 14.47
C ALA A 271 1.91 6.00 15.15
N GLN A 272 2.15 6.02 16.46
CA GLN A 272 2.61 7.24 17.17
C GLN A 272 3.94 7.75 16.62
N ASN A 273 4.93 6.88 16.45
CA ASN A 273 6.23 7.26 15.89
C ASN A 273 6.09 7.81 14.45
N ALA A 274 5.19 7.24 13.64
CA ALA A 274 4.94 7.73 12.30
C ALA A 274 4.36 9.17 12.31
N TYR A 275 3.47 9.50 13.23
CA TYR A 275 2.96 10.89 13.41
C TYR A 275 4.08 11.86 13.81
N GLU A 276 4.97 11.46 14.71
CA GLU A 276 6.11 12.29 15.11
C GLU A 276 7.06 12.56 13.92
N LEU A 277 7.37 11.53 13.14
CA LEU A 277 8.19 11.66 11.92
C LEU A 277 7.51 12.54 10.87
N GLN A 278 6.17 12.45 10.73
CA GLN A 278 5.42 13.33 9.84
C GLN A 278 5.55 14.80 10.28
N GLN A 279 5.47 15.08 11.58
CA GLN A 279 5.66 16.45 12.09
C GLN A 279 7.06 16.99 11.80
N VAL A 280 8.10 16.15 11.94
CA VAL A 280 9.47 16.50 11.56
C VAL A 280 9.57 16.81 10.06
N ALA A 281 8.93 16.01 9.22
CA ALA A 281 8.95 16.22 7.77
C ALA A 281 8.21 17.50 7.36
N LEU A 282 7.08 17.83 8.00
CA LEU A 282 6.38 19.11 7.82
C LEU A 282 7.26 20.31 8.18
N ASN A 283 7.99 20.25 9.28
CA ASN A 283 8.90 21.31 9.70
C ASN A 283 10.05 21.50 8.70
N ARG A 284 10.59 20.40 8.14
CA ARG A 284 11.65 20.44 7.11
C ARG A 284 11.15 21.04 5.81
N GLU A 285 9.94 20.69 5.36
CA GLU A 285 9.32 21.29 4.18
C GLU A 285 9.12 22.79 4.38
N ALA A 286 8.58 23.21 5.53
CA ALA A 286 8.40 24.64 5.84
C ALA A 286 9.72 25.42 5.82
N ALA A 287 10.81 24.85 6.34
CA ALA A 287 12.13 25.45 6.29
C ALA A 287 12.66 25.54 4.84
N ALA A 288 12.51 24.48 4.04
CA ALA A 288 12.92 24.48 2.62
C ALA A 288 12.09 25.50 1.80
N GLN A 289 10.79 25.60 2.06
CA GLN A 289 9.90 26.58 1.43
C GLN A 289 10.34 28.01 1.75
N LYS A 290 10.70 28.29 3.01
CA LYS A 290 11.21 29.61 3.42
C LYS A 290 12.51 29.94 2.69
N THR A 291 13.45 29.00 2.60
CA THR A 291 14.72 29.17 1.88
C THR A 291 14.47 29.46 0.41
N TYR A 292 13.64 28.68 -0.26
CA TYR A 292 13.28 28.90 -1.66
C TYR A 292 12.65 30.26 -1.89
N THR A 293 11.74 30.70 -1.01
CA THR A 293 11.09 32.02 -1.12
C THR A 293 12.10 33.17 -0.95
N GLN A 294 13.06 33.04 -0.02
CA GLN A 294 14.14 34.00 0.17
C GLN A 294 15.05 34.06 -1.05
N ASP A 295 15.44 32.92 -1.60
CA ASP A 295 16.31 32.87 -2.76
C ASP A 295 15.59 33.36 -4.05
N ALA A 296 14.29 33.11 -4.17
CA ALA A 296 13.50 33.72 -5.24
C ALA A 296 13.48 35.26 -5.18
N ALA A 297 13.45 35.84 -3.98
CA ALA A 297 13.58 37.31 -3.80
C ALA A 297 15.01 37.78 -4.13
N ARG A 298 16.04 37.01 -3.72
CA ARG A 298 17.45 37.32 -4.02
C ARG A 298 17.77 37.24 -5.52
N LEU A 299 17.15 36.31 -6.25
CA LEU A 299 17.26 36.28 -7.70
C LEU A 299 16.66 37.52 -8.35
N LYS A 300 15.49 38.00 -7.88
CA LYS A 300 14.87 39.25 -8.37
C LYS A 300 15.73 40.47 -8.14
N SER A 301 16.51 40.51 -7.06
CA SER A 301 17.47 41.58 -6.76
C SER A 301 18.84 41.38 -7.43
N GLY A 302 19.03 40.32 -8.19
CA GLY A 302 20.28 40.02 -8.89
C GLY A 302 21.42 39.54 -7.99
N THR A 303 21.15 39.16 -6.72
CA THR A 303 22.18 38.73 -5.76
C THR A 303 22.52 37.25 -5.83
N ILE A 304 21.71 36.44 -6.49
CA ILE A 304 22.01 35.03 -6.81
C ILE A 304 21.71 34.72 -8.27
N SER A 305 22.27 33.62 -8.75
CA SER A 305 22.04 33.11 -10.10
C SER A 305 20.74 32.25 -10.17
N ALA A 306 20.23 32.08 -11.38
CA ALA A 306 19.12 31.17 -11.65
C ALA A 306 19.47 29.70 -11.33
N VAL A 307 20.76 29.34 -11.42
CA VAL A 307 21.25 27.99 -11.07
C VAL A 307 21.17 27.74 -9.56
N GLU A 308 21.53 28.75 -8.75
CA GLU A 308 21.42 28.66 -7.29
C GLU A 308 19.95 28.55 -6.86
N LEU A 309 19.03 29.33 -7.47
CA LEU A 309 17.59 29.19 -7.20
C LEU A 309 17.08 27.78 -7.58
N GLN A 310 17.57 27.20 -8.67
CA GLN A 310 17.17 25.84 -9.05
C GLN A 310 17.63 24.79 -8.04
N ALA A 311 18.78 24.96 -7.43
CA ALA A 311 19.26 24.08 -6.37
C ALA A 311 18.33 24.11 -5.14
N THR A 312 17.87 25.29 -4.73
CA THR A 312 16.92 25.43 -3.60
C THR A 312 15.51 24.95 -3.99
N GLN A 313 15.10 25.09 -5.26
CA GLN A 313 13.86 24.49 -5.77
C GLN A 313 13.90 22.95 -5.71
N LEU A 314 15.01 22.35 -6.09
CA LEU A 314 15.21 20.91 -5.96
C LEU A 314 15.20 20.45 -4.50
N ALA A 315 15.84 21.23 -3.60
CA ALA A 315 15.81 20.95 -2.15
C ALA A 315 14.38 21.00 -1.59
N LEU A 316 13.59 21.99 -2.00
CA LEU A 316 12.17 22.09 -1.65
C LEU A 316 11.38 20.86 -2.17
N LYS A 317 11.55 20.48 -3.43
CA LYS A 317 10.87 19.32 -4.01
C LYS A 317 11.23 18.01 -3.29
N LYS A 318 12.50 17.84 -2.91
CA LYS A 318 12.93 16.71 -2.07
C LYS A 318 12.30 16.74 -0.67
N ALA A 319 12.13 17.91 -0.07
CA ALA A 319 11.46 18.04 1.23
C ALA A 319 9.96 17.73 1.13
N GLN A 320 9.28 18.16 0.06
CA GLN A 320 7.89 17.82 -0.24
C GLN A 320 7.70 16.31 -0.43
N TYR A 321 8.60 15.67 -1.17
CA TYR A 321 8.60 14.22 -1.34
C TYR A 321 8.79 13.49 0.01
N SER A 322 9.72 13.93 0.84
CA SER A 322 9.94 13.36 2.18
C SER A 322 8.71 13.54 3.10
N ARG A 323 8.00 14.67 2.99
CA ARG A 323 6.73 14.87 3.71
C ARG A 323 5.66 13.89 3.21
N LEU A 324 5.54 13.69 1.88
CA LEU A 324 4.61 12.73 1.31
C LEU A 324 4.90 11.32 1.83
N GLN A 325 6.16 10.89 1.83
CA GLN A 325 6.56 9.58 2.38
C GLN A 325 6.18 9.46 3.86
N ALA A 326 6.47 10.47 4.67
CA ALA A 326 6.10 10.47 6.08
C ALA A 326 4.56 10.42 6.29
N GLN A 327 3.79 11.10 5.46
CA GLN A 327 2.33 11.06 5.46
C GLN A 327 1.79 9.67 5.09
N ASN A 328 2.37 9.03 4.08
CA ASN A 328 2.02 7.68 3.64
C ASN A 328 2.37 6.64 4.72
N ASN A 329 3.53 6.79 5.38
CA ASN A 329 3.92 5.92 6.50
C ASN A 329 2.92 5.97 7.65
N VAL A 330 2.33 7.15 7.96
CA VAL A 330 1.25 7.24 8.95
C VAL A 330 0.02 6.46 8.48
N LEU A 331 -0.37 6.62 7.21
CA LEU A 331 -1.53 5.92 6.67
C LEU A 331 -1.35 4.40 6.69
N GLU A 332 -0.17 3.91 6.34
CA GLU A 332 0.19 2.48 6.40
C GLU A 332 0.21 1.96 7.84
N ALA A 333 0.76 2.74 8.78
CA ALA A 333 0.76 2.40 10.20
C ALA A 333 -0.67 2.35 10.77
N LEU A 334 -1.56 3.26 10.35
CA LEU A 334 -2.98 3.20 10.71
C LEU A 334 -3.70 2.00 10.10
N ALA A 335 -3.34 1.60 8.87
CA ALA A 335 -3.89 0.40 8.25
C ALA A 335 -3.43 -0.87 8.99
N ALA A 336 -2.16 -0.94 9.39
CA ALA A 336 -1.65 -2.03 10.24
C ALA A 336 -2.30 -2.05 11.62
N LEU A 337 -2.48 -0.88 12.24
CA LEU A 337 -3.19 -0.75 13.52
C LEU A 337 -4.67 -1.15 13.39
N SER A 338 -5.29 -0.89 12.24
CA SER A 338 -6.67 -1.33 11.95
C SER A 338 -6.78 -2.85 11.94
N VAL A 339 -5.83 -3.54 11.32
CA VAL A 339 -5.77 -5.01 11.33
C VAL A 339 -5.55 -5.53 12.76
N ALA A 340 -4.62 -4.93 13.52
CA ALA A 340 -4.30 -5.34 14.89
C ALA A 340 -5.45 -5.10 15.89
N SER A 341 -6.26 -4.06 15.69
CA SER A 341 -7.38 -3.71 16.57
C SER A 341 -8.72 -4.28 16.12
N GLY A 342 -8.84 -4.76 14.86
CA GLY A 342 -10.11 -5.15 14.26
C GLY A 342 -11.05 -3.96 13.96
N GLN A 343 -10.54 -2.72 13.98
CA GLN A 343 -11.31 -1.48 13.75
C GLN A 343 -10.68 -0.67 12.62
N ASN A 344 -11.45 -0.16 11.68
CA ASN A 344 -10.93 0.69 10.60
C ASN A 344 -10.59 2.09 11.12
N LEU A 345 -9.29 2.40 11.22
CA LEU A 345 -8.76 3.68 11.70
C LEU A 345 -8.25 4.58 10.56
N THR A 346 -8.22 4.08 9.33
CA THR A 346 -7.72 4.82 8.17
C THR A 346 -8.73 5.83 7.62
N GLY A 347 -10.02 5.66 7.93
CA GLY A 347 -11.11 6.42 7.30
C GLY A 347 -11.36 6.07 5.83
N ILE A 348 -10.65 5.06 5.29
CA ILE A 348 -10.74 4.61 3.90
C ILE A 348 -11.61 3.35 3.84
N GLY A 349 -12.46 3.25 2.82
CA GLY A 349 -13.27 2.04 2.57
C GLY A 349 -14.54 1.92 3.42
N GLY A 350 -14.86 2.89 4.25
CA GLY A 350 -16.08 2.89 5.07
C GLY A 350 -16.05 1.86 6.21
N THR A 351 -17.22 1.35 6.59
CA THR A 351 -17.34 0.25 7.58
C THR A 351 -16.95 -1.08 6.92
N LEU A 352 -15.83 -1.66 7.34
CA LEU A 352 -15.27 -2.92 6.82
C LEU A 352 -15.75 -4.14 7.61
#